data_b6719233e4b4a697098d0d88caf8cc75
#
_entry.id   b6719233e4b4a697098d0d88caf8cc75
#
_cell.length_a   1.000
_cell.length_b   1.000
_cell.length_c   1.000
_cell.angle_alpha   90.00
_cell.angle_beta   90.00
_cell.angle_gamma   90.00
#
_symmetry.space_group_name_H-M   'P 1'
#
loop_
_entity.id
_entity.type
_entity.pdbx_description
1 polymer ?
#
loop_
_entity_poly.entity_id
_entity_poly.type
_entity_poly.pdbx_seq_one_letter_code
_entity_poly.pdbx_strand_id
1 'polypeptide(L)'
;AIPTAFQQKKWVKKLETASGKPIKPRKTSGTVYLVVDCSGSMAEGSKIEQAKRGAIGFAKEAQRKEYAVGLIYFGSTAEHMLEPQDECTRLHATVERISAKGSTNMTEAVQMAKDKLFDKAGEKVICIVTDGMPDDKKTTLAVTNEARIQGIEIMAIGTDDADKIFLEEMVTRKDLSLKVSRDQHERGIISMAKILKEKNG
;
A
#
# COMPACT_ATOMS: atom_id res chain seq x y z
N ALA A 1 -6.40 19.58 -16.92
CA ALA A 1 -5.68 19.17 -18.10
C ALA A 1 -4.28 18.73 -17.70
N ILE A 2 -3.92 17.47 -17.98
CA ILE A 2 -2.58 16.92 -17.70
C ILE A 2 -1.59 17.59 -18.66
N PRO A 3 -0.47 18.17 -18.18
CA PRO A 3 0.51 18.79 -19.06
C PRO A 3 1.13 17.75 -20.01
N THR A 4 1.28 18.11 -21.27
CA THR A 4 1.96 17.24 -22.26
C THR A 4 3.43 17.02 -21.86
N ALA A 5 4.06 15.93 -22.34
CA ALA A 5 5.48 15.62 -22.08
C ALA A 5 6.43 16.80 -22.46
N PHE A 6 6.05 17.61 -23.44
CA PHE A 6 6.76 18.83 -23.83
C PHE A 6 6.64 19.95 -22.80
N GLN A 7 5.46 20.12 -22.20
CA GLN A 7 5.23 21.10 -21.13
C GLN A 7 5.93 20.67 -19.85
N GLN A 8 5.96 19.36 -19.51
CA GLN A 8 6.72 18.84 -18.38
C GLN A 8 8.22 19.13 -18.50
N LYS A 9 8.84 18.92 -19.67
CA LYS A 9 10.25 19.26 -19.90
C LYS A 9 10.54 20.75 -19.72
N LYS A 10 9.60 21.62 -20.10
CA LYS A 10 9.75 23.08 -19.97
C LYS A 10 9.66 23.52 -18.51
N TRP A 11 8.79 22.91 -17.70
CA TRP A 11 8.67 23.17 -16.27
C TRP A 11 9.89 22.66 -15.47
N VAL A 12 10.38 21.46 -15.77
CA VAL A 12 11.60 20.90 -15.16
C VAL A 12 12.79 21.84 -15.40
N LYS A 13 13.00 22.29 -16.65
CA LYS A 13 14.08 23.21 -17.01
C LYS A 13 13.97 24.56 -16.27
N LYS A 14 12.74 25.05 -16.07
CA LYS A 14 12.49 26.30 -15.33
C LYS A 14 12.78 26.15 -13.82
N LEU A 15 12.48 24.98 -13.23
CA LEU A 15 12.79 24.66 -11.84
C LEU A 15 14.30 24.43 -11.64
N GLU A 16 14.98 23.80 -12.58
CA GLU A 16 16.44 23.62 -12.56
C GLU A 16 17.16 24.98 -12.57
N THR A 17 16.68 25.92 -13.40
CA THR A 17 17.24 27.28 -13.47
C THR A 17 17.01 28.04 -12.17
N ALA A 18 15.88 27.85 -11.52
CA ALA A 18 15.54 28.52 -10.26
C ALA A 18 16.26 27.92 -9.05
N SER A 19 16.56 26.61 -9.05
CA SER A 19 17.18 25.90 -7.92
C SER A 19 18.71 25.78 -8.03
N GLY A 20 19.28 26.06 -9.20
CA GLY A 20 20.72 25.87 -9.47
C GLY A 20 21.20 24.42 -9.41
N LYS A 21 20.27 23.43 -9.32
CA LYS A 21 20.58 22.00 -9.26
C LYS A 21 19.80 21.24 -10.33
N PRO A 22 20.43 20.29 -11.03
CA PRO A 22 19.71 19.44 -11.98
C PRO A 22 18.69 18.57 -11.24
N ILE A 23 17.42 18.67 -11.62
CA ILE A 23 16.36 17.78 -11.13
C ILE A 23 16.46 16.47 -11.90
N LYS A 24 17.18 15.50 -11.35
CA LYS A 24 17.17 14.15 -11.91
C LYS A 24 15.81 13.52 -11.54
N PRO A 25 15.01 13.05 -12.54
CA PRO A 25 13.85 12.23 -12.23
C PRO A 25 14.34 11.02 -11.44
N ARG A 26 13.87 10.86 -10.20
CA ARG A 26 14.16 9.67 -9.40
C ARG A 26 13.55 8.48 -10.13
N LYS A 27 14.37 7.52 -10.55
CA LYS A 27 13.90 6.26 -11.08
C LYS A 27 13.38 5.45 -9.90
N THR A 28 12.07 5.39 -9.73
CA THR A 28 11.45 4.46 -8.77
C THR A 28 11.49 3.04 -9.33
N SER A 29 11.82 2.06 -8.49
CA SER A 29 11.73 0.63 -8.83
C SER A 29 10.29 0.21 -9.05
N GLY A 30 9.37 0.82 -8.32
CA GLY A 30 7.94 0.55 -8.44
C GLY A 30 7.09 1.44 -7.54
N THR A 31 5.80 1.13 -7.52
CA THR A 31 4.81 1.78 -6.67
C THR A 31 4.10 0.74 -5.82
N VAL A 32 4.01 0.96 -4.52
CA VAL A 32 3.23 0.12 -3.62
C VAL A 32 2.14 0.95 -2.94
N TYR A 33 0.90 0.45 -2.97
CA TYR A 33 -0.16 0.93 -2.11
C TYR A 33 -0.26 0.04 -0.87
N LEU A 34 -0.08 0.66 0.29
CA LEU A 34 -0.41 0.05 1.56
C LEU A 34 -1.90 0.25 1.82
N VAL A 35 -2.64 -0.84 1.94
CA VAL A 35 -4.11 -0.87 2.11
C VAL A 35 -4.40 -1.39 3.51
N VAL A 36 -4.79 -0.49 4.41
CA VAL A 36 -4.88 -0.75 5.85
C VAL A 36 -6.31 -0.85 6.30
N ASP A 37 -6.64 -1.95 6.94
CA ASP A 37 -7.90 -2.16 7.64
C ASP A 37 -8.02 -1.22 8.84
N CYS A 38 -9.14 -0.50 8.88
CA CYS A 38 -9.53 0.38 9.98
C CYS A 38 -10.95 0.04 10.46
N SER A 39 -11.40 -1.19 10.24
CA SER A 39 -12.69 -1.68 10.77
C SER A 39 -12.74 -1.62 12.29
N GLY A 40 -13.95 -1.78 12.85
CA GLY A 40 -14.15 -1.67 14.29
C GLY A 40 -13.29 -2.63 15.12
N SER A 41 -13.01 -3.84 14.63
CA SER A 41 -12.15 -4.84 15.28
C SER A 41 -10.71 -4.37 15.49
N MET A 42 -10.22 -3.48 14.62
CA MET A 42 -8.88 -2.90 14.74
C MET A 42 -8.70 -1.98 15.97
N ALA A 43 -9.81 -1.53 16.62
CA ALA A 43 -9.73 -0.78 17.87
C ALA A 43 -9.26 -1.63 19.05
N GLU A 44 -9.41 -2.95 18.96
CA GLU A 44 -9.09 -3.86 20.05
C GLU A 44 -7.58 -4.12 20.16
N GLY A 45 -7.09 -4.18 21.40
CA GLY A 45 -5.73 -4.65 21.71
C GLY A 45 -4.62 -3.89 20.99
N SER A 46 -4.81 -2.59 20.76
CA SER A 46 -3.81 -1.72 20.10
C SER A 46 -3.47 -2.11 18.65
N LYS A 47 -4.31 -2.90 17.96
CA LYS A 47 -4.06 -3.33 16.57
C LYS A 47 -3.88 -2.15 15.63
N ILE A 48 -4.75 -1.14 15.73
CA ILE A 48 -4.65 0.06 14.89
C ILE A 48 -3.35 0.83 15.12
N GLU A 49 -2.90 0.94 16.38
CA GLU A 49 -1.65 1.62 16.69
C GLU A 49 -0.42 0.83 16.19
N GLN A 50 -0.47 -0.48 16.25
CA GLN A 50 0.56 -1.32 15.66
C GLN A 50 0.55 -1.23 14.12
N ALA A 51 -0.63 -1.18 13.48
CA ALA A 51 -0.76 -1.00 12.05
C ALA A 51 -0.18 0.37 11.61
N LYS A 52 -0.42 1.44 12.37
CA LYS A 52 0.17 2.76 12.13
C LYS A 52 1.70 2.73 12.17
N ARG A 53 2.28 2.18 13.24
CA ARG A 53 3.74 2.04 13.35
C ARG A 53 4.31 1.12 12.27
N GLY A 54 3.62 0.02 11.99
CA GLY A 54 3.95 -0.91 10.92
C GLY A 54 3.96 -0.24 9.54
N ALA A 55 2.95 0.58 9.24
CA ALA A 55 2.86 1.35 7.99
C ALA A 55 4.03 2.31 7.81
N ILE A 56 4.43 3.01 8.89
CA ILE A 56 5.61 3.90 8.87
C ILE A 56 6.89 3.11 8.62
N GLY A 57 7.06 1.99 9.30
CA GLY A 57 8.22 1.11 9.13
C GLY A 57 8.27 0.47 7.73
N PHE A 58 7.11 0.00 7.23
CA PHE A 58 6.97 -0.50 5.86
C PHE A 58 7.41 0.55 4.84
N ALA A 59 6.91 1.77 4.96
CA ALA A 59 7.24 2.82 4.01
C ALA A 59 8.74 3.14 4.00
N LYS A 60 9.40 3.16 5.16
CA LYS A 60 10.86 3.36 5.25
C LYS A 60 11.64 2.25 4.53
N GLU A 61 11.25 0.99 4.71
CA GLU A 61 11.90 -0.15 4.04
C GLU A 61 11.60 -0.14 2.53
N ALA A 62 10.36 0.14 2.12
CA ALA A 62 9.99 0.22 0.71
C ALA A 62 10.76 1.33 -0.02
N GLN A 63 10.94 2.49 0.63
CA GLN A 63 11.72 3.60 0.07
C GLN A 63 13.22 3.27 -0.06
N ARG A 64 13.79 2.46 0.82
CA ARG A 64 15.18 1.96 0.66
C ARG A 64 15.34 1.13 -0.62
N LYS A 65 14.25 0.47 -1.04
CA LYS A 65 14.18 -0.29 -2.30
C LYS A 65 13.68 0.56 -3.48
N GLU A 66 13.66 1.88 -3.32
CA GLU A 66 13.23 2.85 -4.34
C GLU A 66 11.76 2.73 -4.77
N TYR A 67 10.86 2.25 -3.87
CA TYR A 67 9.42 2.28 -4.12
C TYR A 67 8.79 3.59 -3.66
N ALA A 68 7.89 4.12 -4.49
CA ALA A 68 6.94 5.14 -4.05
C ALA A 68 5.80 4.48 -3.28
N VAL A 69 5.45 5.02 -2.10
CA VAL A 69 4.44 4.44 -1.21
C VAL A 69 3.21 5.31 -1.15
N GLY A 70 2.06 4.75 -1.55
CA GLY A 70 0.73 5.32 -1.36
C GLY A 70 0.01 4.68 -0.18
N LEU A 71 -1.05 5.31 0.30
CA LEU A 71 -1.86 4.84 1.42
C LEU A 71 -3.34 4.91 1.11
N ILE A 72 -4.00 3.80 1.30
CA ILE A 72 -5.46 3.66 1.33
C ILE A 72 -5.81 3.02 2.67
N TYR A 73 -6.85 3.49 3.33
CA TYR A 73 -7.43 2.77 4.44
C TYR A 73 -8.89 2.41 4.14
N PHE A 74 -9.43 1.43 4.83
CA PHE A 74 -10.81 1.01 4.67
C PHE A 74 -11.46 0.59 5.99
N GLY A 75 -12.72 0.88 6.09
CA GLY A 75 -13.68 0.41 7.06
C GLY A 75 -14.97 0.12 6.30
N SER A 76 -16.07 0.83 6.59
CA SER A 76 -17.31 0.74 5.79
C SER A 76 -17.16 1.26 4.36
N THR A 77 -16.21 2.17 4.14
CA THR A 77 -15.81 2.70 2.82
C THR A 77 -14.29 2.72 2.72
N ALA A 78 -13.78 2.75 1.50
CA ALA A 78 -12.36 2.97 1.25
C ALA A 78 -12.05 4.47 1.07
N GLU A 79 -10.95 4.91 1.64
CA GLU A 79 -10.47 6.29 1.50
C GLU A 79 -9.03 6.33 1.02
N HIS A 80 -8.79 7.09 -0.05
CA HIS A 80 -7.46 7.34 -0.56
C HIS A 80 -6.79 8.45 0.25
N MET A 81 -5.83 8.08 1.09
CA MET A 81 -5.21 8.98 2.05
C MET A 81 -3.97 9.69 1.54
N LEU A 82 -3.20 9.02 0.69
CA LEU A 82 -1.92 9.55 0.22
C LEU A 82 -1.59 9.02 -1.16
N GLU A 83 -1.31 9.93 -2.10
CA GLU A 83 -0.68 9.56 -3.36
C GLU A 83 0.73 9.01 -3.12
N PRO A 84 1.23 8.10 -3.99
CA PRO A 84 2.54 7.53 -3.81
C PRO A 84 3.64 8.59 -3.65
N GLN A 85 4.40 8.49 -2.58
CA GLN A 85 5.47 9.42 -2.20
C GLN A 85 6.82 8.72 -2.14
N ASP A 86 7.85 9.42 -2.54
CA ASP A 86 9.25 9.00 -2.40
C ASP A 86 9.81 9.27 -1.00
N GLU A 87 9.08 10.03 -0.16
CA GLU A 87 9.50 10.44 1.18
C GLU A 87 8.42 10.15 2.22
N CYS A 88 8.83 9.66 3.41
CA CYS A 88 7.91 9.24 4.48
C CYS A 88 7.25 10.39 5.25
N THR A 89 7.67 11.64 5.09
CA THR A 89 7.24 12.74 5.96
C THR A 89 5.72 12.93 5.99
N ARG A 90 5.10 12.94 4.81
CA ARG A 90 3.63 13.07 4.70
C ARG A 90 2.89 11.82 5.16
N LEU A 91 3.47 10.64 4.95
CA LEU A 91 2.86 9.38 5.36
C LEU A 91 2.70 9.33 6.87
N HIS A 92 3.72 9.74 7.63
CA HIS A 92 3.66 9.78 9.10
C HIS A 92 2.46 10.63 9.59
N ALA A 93 2.36 11.87 9.13
CA ALA A 93 1.26 12.76 9.51
C ALA A 93 -0.13 12.25 9.08
N THR A 94 -0.18 11.50 7.96
CA THR A 94 -1.43 10.93 7.43
C THR A 94 -1.88 9.74 8.28
N VAL A 95 -0.96 8.84 8.62
CA VAL A 95 -1.24 7.63 9.41
C VAL A 95 -1.78 7.97 10.80
N GLU A 96 -1.29 9.03 11.45
CA GLU A 96 -1.76 9.47 12.78
C GLU A 96 -3.27 9.83 12.79
N ARG A 97 -3.83 10.20 11.65
CA ARG A 97 -5.25 10.57 11.52
C ARG A 97 -6.20 9.37 11.39
N ILE A 98 -5.66 8.17 11.22
CA ILE A 98 -6.46 6.96 11.06
C ILE A 98 -7.11 6.58 12.40
N SER A 99 -8.39 6.25 12.36
CA SER A 99 -9.14 5.72 13.51
C SER A 99 -9.96 4.52 13.10
N ALA A 100 -10.02 3.51 13.98
CA ALA A 100 -10.79 2.29 13.73
C ALA A 100 -12.29 2.53 13.88
N LYS A 101 -13.08 2.20 12.84
CA LYS A 101 -14.54 2.26 12.83
C LYS A 101 -15.16 1.53 11.63
N GLY A 102 -16.39 1.08 11.79
CA GLY A 102 -17.19 0.53 10.69
C GLY A 102 -16.94 -0.95 10.39
N SER A 103 -17.38 -1.38 9.21
CA SER A 103 -17.25 -2.74 8.68
C SER A 103 -15.93 -2.94 7.91
N THR A 104 -15.85 -3.98 7.05
CA THR A 104 -14.59 -4.39 6.40
C THR A 104 -14.75 -4.42 4.87
N ASN A 105 -14.99 -3.26 4.26
CA ASN A 105 -15.17 -3.12 2.80
C ASN A 105 -13.82 -3.18 2.05
N MET A 106 -13.15 -4.32 2.15
CA MET A 106 -11.86 -4.59 1.50
C MET A 106 -11.95 -4.55 -0.02
N THR A 107 -13.09 -4.95 -0.59
CA THR A 107 -13.33 -4.95 -2.05
C THR A 107 -13.10 -3.58 -2.66
N GLU A 108 -13.71 -2.55 -2.07
CA GLU A 108 -13.59 -1.17 -2.55
C GLU A 108 -12.13 -0.67 -2.45
N ALA A 109 -11.46 -1.02 -1.37
CA ALA A 109 -10.06 -0.62 -1.16
C ALA A 109 -9.10 -1.24 -2.19
N VAL A 110 -9.26 -2.53 -2.47
CA VAL A 110 -8.46 -3.23 -3.49
C VAL A 110 -8.77 -2.69 -4.89
N GLN A 111 -10.04 -2.44 -5.21
CA GLN A 111 -10.44 -1.82 -6.48
C GLN A 111 -9.79 -0.45 -6.64
N MET A 112 -9.87 0.39 -5.60
CA MET A 112 -9.25 1.72 -5.60
C MET A 112 -7.73 1.65 -5.80
N ALA A 113 -7.03 0.75 -5.12
CA ALA A 113 -5.60 0.56 -5.27
C ALA A 113 -5.23 0.09 -6.69
N LYS A 114 -5.99 -0.86 -7.24
CA LYS A 114 -5.85 -1.36 -8.61
C LYS A 114 -5.95 -0.22 -9.63
N ASP A 115 -6.97 0.61 -9.51
CA ASP A 115 -7.21 1.74 -10.43
C ASP A 115 -6.11 2.80 -10.34
N LYS A 116 -5.64 3.08 -9.12
CA LYS A 116 -4.53 4.01 -8.87
C LYS A 116 -3.18 3.52 -9.39
N LEU A 117 -2.99 2.20 -9.50
CA LEU A 117 -1.77 1.58 -10.02
C LEU A 117 -1.79 1.40 -11.54
N PHE A 118 -2.94 1.55 -12.20
CA PHE A 118 -3.11 1.21 -13.61
C PHE A 118 -2.06 1.85 -14.53
N ASP A 119 -1.82 3.15 -14.36
CA ASP A 119 -0.90 3.95 -15.19
C ASP A 119 0.52 4.10 -14.62
N LYS A 120 0.81 3.47 -13.48
CA LYS A 120 2.13 3.56 -12.85
C LYS A 120 3.16 2.70 -13.59
N ALA A 121 4.38 3.23 -13.69
CA ALA A 121 5.51 2.51 -14.27
C ALA A 121 6.25 1.67 -13.22
N GLY A 122 6.99 0.66 -13.68
CA GLY A 122 7.75 -0.24 -12.82
C GLY A 122 6.91 -1.30 -12.15
N GLU A 123 7.41 -1.86 -11.06
CA GLU A 123 6.69 -2.85 -10.25
C GLU A 123 5.46 -2.21 -9.61
N LYS A 124 4.36 -2.93 -9.62
CA LYS A 124 3.08 -2.50 -9.06
C LYS A 124 2.67 -3.45 -7.94
N VAL A 125 2.47 -2.94 -6.75
CA VAL A 125 2.21 -3.78 -5.58
C VAL A 125 1.05 -3.23 -4.77
N ILE A 126 0.17 -4.12 -4.30
CA ILE A 126 -0.82 -3.86 -3.26
C ILE A 126 -0.44 -4.69 -2.04
N CYS A 127 -0.21 -4.05 -0.89
CA CYS A 127 0.03 -4.72 0.38
C CYS A 127 -1.16 -4.50 1.31
N ILE A 128 -1.91 -5.55 1.59
CA ILE A 128 -3.13 -5.51 2.41
C ILE A 128 -2.79 -5.86 3.85
N VAL A 129 -3.25 -5.05 4.79
CA VAL A 129 -3.11 -5.24 6.25
C VAL A 129 -4.51 -5.35 6.85
N THR A 130 -4.85 -6.48 7.48
CA THR A 130 -6.19 -6.73 8.04
C THR A 130 -6.13 -7.57 9.31
N ASP A 131 -7.15 -7.50 10.16
CA ASP A 131 -7.33 -8.38 11.31
C ASP A 131 -8.54 -9.32 11.16
N GLY A 132 -9.23 -9.25 10.04
CA GLY A 132 -10.49 -9.98 9.85
C GLY A 132 -10.77 -10.40 8.41
N MET A 133 -12.03 -10.73 8.20
CA MET A 133 -12.57 -11.14 6.91
C MET A 133 -13.25 -9.97 6.23
N PRO A 134 -13.20 -9.86 4.88
CA PRO A 134 -13.96 -8.86 4.17
C PRO A 134 -15.47 -9.13 4.26
N ASP A 135 -16.27 -8.08 4.11
CA ASP A 135 -17.73 -8.16 4.06
C ASP A 135 -18.21 -9.05 2.88
N ASP A 136 -17.46 -9.05 1.76
CA ASP A 136 -17.72 -9.90 0.59
C ASP A 136 -16.43 -10.58 0.08
N LYS A 137 -16.21 -11.81 0.52
CA LYS A 137 -15.06 -12.63 0.10
C LYS A 137 -15.01 -12.87 -1.41
N LYS A 138 -16.14 -13.19 -2.02
CA LYS A 138 -16.22 -13.58 -3.43
C LYS A 138 -15.82 -12.41 -4.33
N THR A 139 -16.39 -11.25 -4.07
CA THR A 139 -16.09 -10.06 -4.86
C THR A 139 -14.66 -9.56 -4.60
N THR A 140 -14.18 -9.65 -3.36
CA THR A 140 -12.78 -9.31 -3.04
C THR A 140 -11.80 -10.20 -3.83
N LEU A 141 -12.02 -11.53 -3.87
CA LEU A 141 -11.18 -12.44 -4.65
C LEU A 141 -11.26 -12.17 -6.16
N ALA A 142 -12.43 -11.80 -6.69
CA ALA A 142 -12.56 -11.42 -8.09
C ALA A 142 -11.71 -10.20 -8.42
N VAL A 143 -11.78 -9.13 -7.61
CA VAL A 143 -11.00 -7.90 -7.81
C VAL A 143 -9.49 -8.14 -7.63
N THR A 144 -9.08 -8.96 -6.67
CA THR A 144 -7.67 -9.34 -6.51
C THR A 144 -7.16 -10.14 -7.70
N ASN A 145 -7.98 -11.02 -8.27
CA ASN A 145 -7.62 -11.76 -9.47
C ASN A 145 -7.48 -10.85 -10.70
N GLU A 146 -8.38 -9.90 -10.88
CA GLU A 146 -8.24 -8.88 -11.94
C GLU A 146 -6.94 -8.07 -11.80
N ALA A 147 -6.59 -7.64 -10.58
CA ALA A 147 -5.34 -6.93 -10.33
C ALA A 147 -4.11 -7.78 -10.70
N ARG A 148 -4.12 -9.09 -10.34
CA ARG A 148 -3.05 -10.03 -10.73
C ARG A 148 -2.92 -10.18 -12.25
N ILE A 149 -4.04 -10.28 -12.98
CA ILE A 149 -4.06 -10.34 -14.45
C ILE A 149 -3.46 -9.06 -15.05
N GLN A 150 -3.64 -7.91 -14.41
CA GLN A 150 -3.04 -6.63 -14.82
C GLN A 150 -1.55 -6.49 -14.41
N GLY A 151 -0.93 -7.54 -13.87
CA GLY A 151 0.48 -7.53 -13.47
C GLY A 151 0.74 -6.82 -12.14
N ILE A 152 -0.29 -6.63 -11.31
CA ILE A 152 -0.14 -6.08 -9.96
C ILE A 152 0.13 -7.22 -8.99
N GLU A 153 1.25 -7.15 -8.26
CA GLU A 153 1.57 -8.11 -7.21
C GLU A 153 0.76 -7.80 -5.96
N ILE A 154 0.12 -8.81 -5.39
CA ILE A 154 -0.68 -8.69 -4.16
C ILE A 154 0.02 -9.43 -3.03
N MET A 155 0.21 -8.72 -1.94
CA MET A 155 0.73 -9.19 -0.67
C MET A 155 -0.32 -8.97 0.41
N ALA A 156 -0.38 -9.83 1.41
CA ALA A 156 -1.33 -9.67 2.51
C ALA A 156 -0.72 -10.09 3.84
N ILE A 157 -1.01 -9.32 4.87
CA ILE A 157 -0.70 -9.68 6.25
C ILE A 157 -1.96 -9.60 7.09
N GLY A 158 -2.20 -10.66 7.86
CA GLY A 158 -3.32 -10.74 8.79
C GLY A 158 -2.90 -11.03 10.21
N THR A 159 -3.76 -10.67 11.15
CA THR A 159 -3.64 -11.04 12.55
C THR A 159 -5.00 -11.51 13.08
N ASP A 160 -5.03 -12.06 14.27
CA ASP A 160 -6.24 -12.50 14.98
C ASP A 160 -7.19 -13.37 14.13
N ASP A 161 -8.35 -12.83 13.78
CA ASP A 161 -9.43 -13.54 13.07
C ASP A 161 -9.25 -13.59 11.55
N ALA A 162 -8.17 -13.02 11.02
CA ALA A 162 -7.86 -13.14 9.61
C ALA A 162 -7.72 -14.62 9.21
N ASP A 163 -8.47 -15.02 8.19
CA ASP A 163 -8.45 -16.39 7.67
C ASP A 163 -7.21 -16.60 6.80
N LYS A 164 -6.32 -17.51 7.24
CA LYS A 164 -5.10 -17.81 6.52
C LYS A 164 -5.36 -18.30 5.10
N ILE A 165 -6.39 -19.12 4.88
CA ILE A 165 -6.73 -19.65 3.57
C ILE A 165 -7.15 -18.52 2.65
N PHE A 166 -8.00 -17.62 3.14
CA PHE A 166 -8.42 -16.45 2.38
C PHE A 166 -7.24 -15.52 2.03
N LEU A 167 -6.31 -15.29 2.95
CA LEU A 167 -5.10 -14.52 2.66
C LEU A 167 -4.27 -15.18 1.55
N GLU A 168 -4.10 -16.51 1.59
CA GLU A 168 -3.37 -17.27 0.57
C GLU A 168 -4.06 -17.23 -0.81
N GLU A 169 -5.39 -17.15 -0.86
CA GLU A 169 -6.15 -17.04 -2.10
C GLU A 169 -6.05 -15.63 -2.74
N MET A 170 -5.97 -14.59 -1.92
CA MET A 170 -5.85 -13.21 -2.39
C MET A 170 -4.51 -12.91 -3.05
N VAL A 171 -3.43 -13.44 -2.50
CA VAL A 171 -2.06 -13.05 -2.87
C VAL A 171 -1.61 -13.63 -4.21
N THR A 172 -0.62 -13.01 -4.84
CA THR A 172 -0.06 -13.49 -6.11
C THR A 172 0.66 -14.83 -5.94
N ARG A 173 1.35 -15.03 -4.82
CA ARG A 173 2.04 -16.27 -4.43
C ARG A 173 1.86 -16.48 -2.93
N LYS A 174 1.77 -17.72 -2.49
CA LYS A 174 1.51 -18.05 -1.07
C LYS A 174 2.54 -17.50 -0.09
N ASP A 175 3.80 -17.38 -0.52
CA ASP A 175 4.87 -16.77 0.28
C ASP A 175 4.70 -15.26 0.52
N LEU A 176 3.75 -14.62 -0.18
CA LEU A 176 3.36 -13.23 0.01
C LEU A 176 2.19 -13.05 0.99
N SER A 177 1.71 -14.15 1.60
CA SER A 177 0.73 -14.10 2.69
C SER A 177 1.41 -14.39 4.01
N LEU A 178 1.10 -13.58 5.02
CA LEU A 178 1.62 -13.74 6.38
C LEU A 178 0.48 -13.63 7.38
N LYS A 179 0.36 -14.61 8.28
CA LYS A 179 -0.48 -14.48 9.46
C LYS A 179 0.39 -14.48 10.71
N VAL A 180 0.25 -13.46 11.55
CA VAL A 180 1.05 -13.26 12.76
C VAL A 180 0.14 -13.12 13.98
N SER A 181 0.71 -13.32 15.16
CA SER A 181 0.04 -12.96 16.42
C SER A 181 -0.09 -11.43 16.56
N ARG A 182 -1.04 -11.01 17.37
CA ARG A 182 -1.35 -9.58 17.58
C ARG A 182 -0.12 -8.76 18.00
N ASP A 183 0.69 -9.28 18.90
CA ASP A 183 1.92 -8.63 19.39
C ASP A 183 3.03 -8.52 18.35
N GLN A 184 2.94 -9.28 17.26
CA GLN A 184 3.90 -9.26 16.14
C GLN A 184 3.39 -8.46 14.93
N HIS A 185 2.20 -7.88 15.00
CA HIS A 185 1.55 -7.24 13.85
C HIS A 185 2.41 -6.12 13.22
N GLU A 186 2.93 -5.20 14.03
CA GLU A 186 3.84 -4.14 13.57
C GLU A 186 5.06 -4.70 12.83
N ARG A 187 5.75 -5.66 13.45
CA ARG A 187 6.96 -6.29 12.86
C ARG A 187 6.65 -7.06 11.58
N GLY A 188 5.49 -7.74 11.56
CA GLY A 188 5.00 -8.44 10.39
C GLY A 188 4.78 -7.50 9.22
N ILE A 189 4.12 -6.37 9.42
CA ILE A 189 3.90 -5.35 8.37
C ILE A 189 5.24 -4.84 7.82
N ILE A 190 6.19 -4.51 8.68
CA ILE A 190 7.52 -4.06 8.25
C ILE A 190 8.24 -5.15 7.45
N SER A 191 8.09 -6.42 7.83
CA SER A 191 8.74 -7.55 7.12
C SER A 191 8.22 -7.73 5.69
N MET A 192 6.96 -7.37 5.41
CA MET A 192 6.40 -7.43 4.06
C MET A 192 7.17 -6.51 3.09
N ALA A 193 7.63 -5.35 3.53
CA ALA A 193 8.42 -4.47 2.67
C ALA A 193 9.78 -5.09 2.28
N LYS A 194 10.34 -5.97 3.09
CA LYS A 194 11.62 -6.66 2.78
C LYS A 194 11.49 -7.64 1.62
N ILE A 195 10.26 -8.12 1.34
CA ILE A 195 9.98 -9.05 0.24
C ILE A 195 9.83 -8.30 -1.11
N LEU A 196 9.62 -6.99 -1.10
CA LEU A 196 9.56 -6.19 -2.32
C LEU A 196 10.84 -6.42 -3.14
N LYS A 197 10.68 -6.57 -4.45
CA LYS A 197 11.81 -6.84 -5.36
C LYS A 197 12.77 -5.65 -5.38
N GLU A 198 14.05 -5.95 -5.28
CA GLU A 198 15.08 -4.95 -5.54
C GLU A 198 15.32 -4.87 -7.04
N LYS A 199 15.62 -3.68 -7.51
CA LYS A 199 16.03 -3.51 -8.89
C LYS A 199 17.38 -4.21 -9.07
N ASN A 200 17.39 -5.29 -9.84
CA ASN A 200 18.66 -5.86 -10.32
C ASN A 200 19.37 -4.76 -11.13
N GLY A 201 20.54 -4.35 -10.62
CA GLY A 201 21.41 -3.33 -11.22
C GLY A 201 21.89 -3.72 -12.62
#